data_2a398481357d9e234a4c3a94bbdc129a
#
_entry.id   2a398481357d9e234a4c3a94bbdc129a
#
_cell.length_a   1.000
_cell.length_b   1.000
_cell.length_c   1.000
_cell.angle_alpha   90.00
_cell.angle_beta   90.00
_cell.angle_gamma   90.00
#
_symmetry.space_group_name_H-M   'P 1'
#
loop_
_entity.id
_entity.type
_entity.pdbx_description
1 polymer ?
#
loop_
_entity_poly.entity_id
_entity_poly.type
_entity_poly.pdbx_seq_one_letter_code
_entity_poly.pdbx_strand_id
1 'polypeptide(L)'
;MKRFLQTLCIVFFILCLCLGIAYLHIEKRVTIIELPKGELKWSKTRPSQAKLCVPAAFSSTKNKVVGVHRIDGVSYGNDKKYKVSILDNTFIINRSWQSDNGFQQIILVKDNKVFDLGNSEKKRIRRALCKNKDKTFLIESNYPMTMTTFAYYCSKHCSDAVYLDMGEYGYGYIKNGFFTRPLYIWGYFSRDKQTNWIYIE
;
A
#
# COMPACT_ATOMS: atom_id res chain seq x y z
N MET A 1 -55.70 -8.19 3.26
CA MET A 1 -55.05 -7.62 2.06
C MET A 1 -54.14 -6.42 2.34
N LYS A 2 -54.59 -5.35 3.02
CA LYS A 2 -53.75 -4.14 3.30
C LYS A 2 -52.44 -4.45 4.09
N ARG A 3 -52.51 -5.25 5.17
CA ARG A 3 -51.32 -5.63 5.97
C ARG A 3 -50.29 -6.43 5.20
N PHE A 4 -50.71 -7.34 4.33
CA PHE A 4 -49.83 -8.12 3.47
C PHE A 4 -49.10 -7.21 2.48
N LEU A 5 -49.76 -6.25 1.86
CA LEU A 5 -49.16 -5.28 0.94
C LEU A 5 -48.14 -4.39 1.64
N GLN A 6 -48.44 -3.92 2.86
CA GLN A 6 -47.50 -3.15 3.68
C GLN A 6 -46.23 -3.95 4.02
N THR A 7 -46.36 -5.20 4.41
CA THR A 7 -45.22 -6.07 4.72
C THR A 7 -44.37 -6.28 3.47
N LEU A 8 -44.97 -6.52 2.33
CA LEU A 8 -44.27 -6.70 1.05
C LEU A 8 -43.49 -5.41 0.65
N CYS A 9 -44.06 -4.25 0.82
CA CYS A 9 -43.38 -2.95 0.55
C CYS A 9 -42.17 -2.75 1.49
N ILE A 10 -42.28 -3.09 2.77
CA ILE A 10 -41.18 -2.95 3.74
C ILE A 10 -40.04 -3.91 3.38
N VAL A 11 -40.33 -5.17 3.06
CA VAL A 11 -39.31 -6.16 2.66
C VAL A 11 -38.62 -5.71 1.38
N PHE A 12 -39.36 -5.22 0.38
CA PHE A 12 -38.76 -4.71 -0.86
C PHE A 12 -37.87 -3.49 -0.61
N PHE A 13 -38.30 -2.56 0.26
CA PHE A 13 -37.48 -1.39 0.62
C PHE A 13 -36.20 -1.76 1.30
N ILE A 14 -36.23 -2.72 2.26
CA ILE A 14 -35.04 -3.23 2.94
C ILE A 14 -34.10 -3.91 1.94
N LEU A 15 -34.64 -4.71 1.00
CA LEU A 15 -33.86 -5.37 -0.04
C LEU A 15 -33.16 -4.35 -0.95
N CYS A 16 -33.87 -3.30 -1.39
CA CYS A 16 -33.30 -2.22 -2.19
C CYS A 16 -32.22 -1.44 -1.41
N LEU A 17 -32.43 -1.20 -0.13
CA LEU A 17 -31.43 -0.55 0.74
C LEU A 17 -30.17 -1.40 0.90
N CYS A 18 -30.32 -2.70 1.13
CA CYS A 18 -29.20 -3.65 1.21
C CYS A 18 -28.44 -3.76 -0.11
N LEU A 19 -29.13 -3.82 -1.25
CA LEU A 19 -28.54 -3.83 -2.57
C LEU A 19 -27.81 -2.51 -2.88
N GLY A 20 -28.39 -1.37 -2.50
CA GLY A 20 -27.77 -0.06 -2.63
C GLY A 20 -26.48 0.07 -1.81
N ILE A 21 -26.50 -0.39 -0.55
CA ILE A 21 -25.29 -0.43 0.32
C ILE A 21 -24.24 -1.39 -0.25
N ALA A 22 -24.66 -2.56 -0.73
CA ALA A 22 -23.75 -3.52 -1.37
C ALA A 22 -23.14 -2.93 -2.66
N TYR A 23 -23.92 -2.24 -3.46
CA TYR A 23 -23.44 -1.57 -4.68
C TYR A 23 -22.42 -0.48 -4.37
N LEU A 24 -22.68 0.38 -3.37
CA LEU A 24 -21.74 1.42 -2.92
C LEU A 24 -20.43 0.81 -2.36
N HIS A 25 -20.50 -0.37 -1.75
CA HIS A 25 -19.32 -1.09 -1.27
C HIS A 25 -18.52 -1.73 -2.43
N ILE A 26 -19.20 -2.19 -3.48
CA ILE A 26 -18.56 -2.78 -4.66
C ILE A 26 -17.82 -1.72 -5.50
N GLU A 27 -18.27 -0.44 -5.48
CA GLU A 27 -17.59 0.63 -6.22
C GLU A 27 -16.24 1.07 -5.63
N LYS A 28 -15.96 0.83 -4.36
CA LYS A 28 -14.65 1.14 -3.77
C LYS A 28 -13.57 0.19 -4.29
N ARG A 29 -12.92 0.57 -5.37
CA ARG A 29 -11.82 -0.21 -5.98
C ARG A 29 -10.55 -0.22 -5.14
N VAL A 30 -10.36 0.81 -4.35
CA VAL A 30 -9.19 0.98 -3.46
C VAL A 30 -9.63 1.49 -2.09
N THR A 31 -8.85 1.14 -1.07
CA THR A 31 -8.98 1.67 0.29
C THR A 31 -7.81 2.58 0.57
N ILE A 32 -8.10 3.79 1.03
CA ILE A 32 -7.10 4.72 1.56
C ILE A 32 -6.91 4.41 3.04
N ILE A 33 -5.68 4.24 3.47
CA ILE A 33 -5.30 3.92 4.85
C ILE A 33 -4.43 5.07 5.34
N GLU A 34 -4.96 5.87 6.25
CA GLU A 34 -4.21 6.94 6.90
C GLU A 34 -3.09 6.36 7.75
N LEU A 35 -1.93 7.02 7.71
CA LEU A 35 -0.80 6.65 8.56
C LEU A 35 -1.06 7.14 9.99
N PRO A 36 -0.70 6.37 11.02
CA PRO A 36 -0.71 6.84 12.40
C PRO A 36 0.30 7.99 12.55
N LYS A 37 0.10 8.82 13.57
CA LYS A 37 1.08 9.87 13.93
C LYS A 37 2.40 9.23 14.34
N GLY A 38 3.50 9.72 13.80
CA GLY A 38 4.86 9.24 14.07
C GLY A 38 5.76 9.44 12.87
N GLU A 39 7.03 9.16 13.04
CA GLU A 39 8.04 9.25 11.99
C GLU A 39 7.97 8.03 11.07
N LEU A 40 7.97 8.27 9.76
CA LEU A 40 8.04 7.22 8.74
C LEU A 40 9.49 6.74 8.62
N LYS A 41 9.70 5.46 8.84
CA LYS A 41 11.03 4.84 8.80
C LYS A 41 11.07 3.65 7.85
N TRP A 42 12.26 3.31 7.40
CA TRP A 42 12.55 2.09 6.66
C TRP A 42 13.65 1.28 7.34
N SER A 43 13.51 -0.05 7.37
CA SER A 43 14.47 -0.95 7.99
C SER A 43 14.52 -2.29 7.28
N LYS A 44 15.67 -2.99 7.36
CA LYS A 44 15.83 -4.41 6.99
C LYS A 44 15.31 -5.37 8.07
N THR A 45 15.15 -4.90 9.29
CA THR A 45 14.64 -5.71 10.39
C THR A 45 13.22 -5.30 10.72
N ARG A 46 12.38 -6.27 11.03
CA ARG A 46 11.00 -6.00 11.44
C ARG A 46 10.99 -5.33 12.81
N PRO A 47 10.41 -4.12 12.95
CA PRO A 47 10.33 -3.46 14.24
C PRO A 47 9.35 -4.21 15.16
N SER A 48 9.69 -4.32 16.45
CA SER A 48 8.87 -5.03 17.43
C SER A 48 7.67 -4.19 17.93
N GLN A 49 7.78 -2.87 17.92
CA GLN A 49 6.81 -1.95 18.53
C GLN A 49 6.20 -0.92 17.58
N ALA A 50 6.20 -1.17 16.29
CA ALA A 50 5.64 -0.23 15.34
C ALA A 50 4.11 -0.10 15.45
N LYS A 51 3.59 1.13 15.29
CA LYS A 51 2.16 1.42 15.13
C LYS A 51 1.65 1.00 13.75
N LEU A 52 2.52 1.08 12.75
CA LEU A 52 2.30 0.59 11.40
C LEU A 52 3.55 -0.14 10.94
N CYS A 53 3.39 -1.26 10.27
CA CYS A 53 4.49 -1.98 9.67
C CYS A 53 3.99 -2.69 8.40
N VAL A 54 4.60 -2.37 7.26
CA VAL A 54 4.27 -2.97 5.95
C VAL A 54 5.55 -3.30 5.18
N PRO A 55 5.56 -4.37 4.38
CA PRO A 55 6.66 -4.64 3.46
C PRO A 55 6.90 -3.46 2.51
N ALA A 56 8.16 -3.19 2.20
CA ALA A 56 8.58 -2.08 1.34
C ALA A 56 9.04 -2.56 -0.05
N ALA A 57 10.34 -2.76 -0.24
CA ALA A 57 10.91 -3.28 -1.47
C ALA A 57 10.68 -4.78 -1.62
N PHE A 58 10.77 -5.29 -2.85
CA PHE A 58 10.69 -6.71 -3.11
C PHE A 58 11.76 -7.50 -2.37
N SER A 59 11.38 -8.67 -1.88
CA SER A 59 12.26 -9.65 -1.29
C SER A 59 12.54 -10.79 -2.28
N SER A 60 13.80 -11.21 -2.36
CA SER A 60 14.18 -12.38 -3.15
C SER A 60 13.89 -13.67 -2.38
N THR A 61 13.88 -14.81 -3.10
CA THR A 61 13.78 -16.15 -2.50
C THR A 61 14.94 -16.47 -1.55
N LYS A 62 16.04 -15.72 -1.64
CA LYS A 62 17.23 -15.82 -0.74
C LYS A 62 17.14 -14.83 0.43
N ASN A 63 15.97 -14.31 0.74
CA ASN A 63 15.72 -13.34 1.81
C ASN A 63 16.64 -12.10 1.74
N LYS A 64 16.78 -11.53 0.54
CA LYS A 64 17.54 -10.29 0.32
C LYS A 64 16.65 -9.24 -0.31
N VAL A 65 16.90 -7.97 0.01
CA VAL A 65 16.24 -6.83 -0.67
C VAL A 65 16.59 -6.85 -2.16
N VAL A 66 15.58 -6.80 -3.00
CA VAL A 66 15.75 -6.72 -4.45
C VAL A 66 15.88 -5.25 -4.86
N GLY A 67 16.91 -4.96 -5.66
CA GLY A 67 17.22 -3.60 -6.10
C GLY A 67 18.18 -2.85 -5.18
N VAL A 68 18.45 -1.61 -5.55
CA VAL A 68 19.35 -0.73 -4.80
C VAL A 68 18.65 -0.23 -3.54
N HIS A 69 19.37 -0.16 -2.44
CA HIS A 69 18.88 0.40 -1.20
C HIS A 69 19.99 1.14 -0.45
N ARG A 70 19.62 2.00 0.47
CA ARG A 70 20.52 2.80 1.28
C ARG A 70 20.11 2.71 2.75
N ILE A 71 21.10 2.51 3.62
CA ILE A 71 20.92 2.42 5.07
C ILE A 71 22.03 3.25 5.71
N ASP A 72 21.66 4.17 6.57
CA ASP A 72 22.58 5.02 7.32
C ASP A 72 23.66 5.65 6.42
N GLY A 73 23.23 6.13 5.24
CA GLY A 73 24.10 6.73 4.25
C GLY A 73 24.89 5.75 3.38
N VAL A 74 24.90 4.46 3.68
CA VAL A 74 25.63 3.45 2.90
C VAL A 74 24.74 2.87 1.80
N SER A 75 25.15 2.99 0.53
CA SER A 75 24.40 2.46 -0.62
C SER A 75 24.83 1.02 -0.97
N TYR A 76 23.86 0.16 -1.21
CA TYR A 76 24.02 -1.22 -1.63
C TYR A 76 23.48 -1.40 -3.04
N GLY A 77 24.32 -1.84 -3.96
CA GLY A 77 24.02 -1.96 -5.39
C GLY A 77 24.21 -0.63 -6.15
N ASN A 78 24.12 -0.71 -7.47
CA ASN A 78 24.28 0.43 -8.37
C ASN A 78 23.23 0.35 -9.48
N ASP A 79 22.35 1.33 -9.56
CA ASP A 79 21.31 1.44 -10.59
C ASP A 79 20.95 2.92 -10.80
N LYS A 80 20.69 3.28 -12.08
CA LYS A 80 20.28 4.64 -12.49
C LYS A 80 18.77 4.88 -12.40
N LYS A 81 17.99 3.88 -12.02
CA LYS A 81 16.54 4.00 -11.86
C LYS A 81 16.15 4.91 -10.67
N TYR A 82 14.88 5.26 -10.62
CA TYR A 82 14.35 6.04 -9.51
C TYR A 82 14.50 5.32 -8.18
N LYS A 83 14.77 6.09 -7.15
CA LYS A 83 14.96 5.71 -5.76
C LYS A 83 13.91 6.37 -4.90
N VAL A 84 13.51 5.71 -3.85
CA VAL A 84 12.57 6.19 -2.84
C VAL A 84 13.39 6.49 -1.59
N SER A 85 13.56 7.76 -1.28
CA SER A 85 14.21 8.24 -0.05
C SER A 85 13.15 8.48 1.00
N ILE A 86 13.33 7.90 2.18
CA ILE A 86 12.44 8.10 3.33
C ILE A 86 12.94 9.30 4.12
N LEU A 87 12.03 10.21 4.41
CA LEU A 87 12.26 11.45 5.16
C LEU A 87 11.17 11.57 6.22
N ASP A 88 11.49 11.95 7.41
CA ASP A 88 10.62 12.14 8.58
C ASP A 88 9.20 11.54 8.46
N ASN A 89 8.26 12.25 7.84
CA ASN A 89 6.87 11.81 7.70
C ASN A 89 6.46 11.59 6.23
N THR A 90 7.43 11.51 5.32
CA THR A 90 7.15 11.43 3.88
C THR A 90 8.23 10.66 3.12
N PHE A 91 8.15 10.70 1.80
CA PHE A 91 9.16 10.14 0.91
C PHE A 91 9.37 11.03 -0.31
N ILE A 92 10.52 10.89 -0.94
CA ILE A 92 10.87 11.56 -2.19
C ILE A 92 11.28 10.52 -3.24
N ILE A 93 10.76 10.66 -4.46
CA ILE A 93 11.14 9.84 -5.62
C ILE A 93 12.12 10.64 -6.49
N ASN A 94 13.39 10.19 -6.55
CA ASN A 94 14.39 10.85 -7.37
C ASN A 94 15.38 9.81 -7.97
N ARG A 95 16.19 10.20 -8.94
CA ARG A 95 17.28 9.38 -9.49
C ARG A 95 18.50 9.32 -8.56
N SER A 96 18.69 10.32 -7.72
CA SER A 96 19.70 10.34 -6.63
C SER A 96 19.04 10.17 -5.27
N TRP A 97 19.80 9.67 -4.30
CA TRP A 97 19.36 9.60 -2.92
C TRP A 97 19.18 11.02 -2.34
N GLN A 98 18.09 11.18 -1.59
CA GLN A 98 17.75 12.45 -0.91
C GLN A 98 17.77 12.30 0.62
N SER A 99 18.05 11.09 1.11
CA SER A 99 18.16 10.78 2.53
C SER A 99 19.14 9.63 2.75
N ASP A 100 19.49 9.37 4.00
CA ASP A 100 20.37 8.26 4.40
C ASP A 100 19.68 6.90 4.38
N ASN A 101 18.34 6.89 4.28
CA ASN A 101 17.57 5.65 4.26
C ASN A 101 16.59 5.63 3.07
N GLY A 102 16.55 4.50 2.38
CA GLY A 102 15.66 4.34 1.25
C GLY A 102 15.86 3.05 0.46
N PHE A 103 15.02 2.86 -0.54
CA PHE A 103 14.99 1.65 -1.35
C PHE A 103 14.56 1.95 -2.78
N GLN A 104 14.79 1.00 -3.67
CA GLN A 104 14.28 1.04 -5.02
C GLN A 104 13.02 0.19 -5.13
N GLN A 105 12.01 0.74 -5.79
CA GLN A 105 10.78 0.02 -6.08
C GLN A 105 10.10 0.59 -7.34
N ILE A 106 9.06 -0.07 -7.84
CA ILE A 106 8.28 0.37 -9.00
C ILE A 106 7.56 1.68 -8.66
N ILE A 107 7.81 2.69 -9.46
CA ILE A 107 7.09 3.97 -9.37
C ILE A 107 5.77 3.82 -10.13
N LEU A 108 4.67 4.12 -9.47
CA LEU A 108 3.33 4.08 -10.04
C LEU A 108 2.88 5.43 -10.58
N VAL A 109 3.12 6.47 -9.79
CA VAL A 109 2.78 7.87 -10.09
C VAL A 109 3.95 8.74 -9.69
N LYS A 110 4.28 9.73 -10.51
CA LYS A 110 5.26 10.77 -10.21
C LYS A 110 4.80 12.09 -10.80
N ASP A 111 4.82 13.15 -9.99
CA ASP A 111 4.41 14.50 -10.39
C ASP A 111 3.00 14.50 -11.05
N ASN A 112 2.03 13.79 -10.43
CA ASN A 112 0.64 13.57 -10.89
C ASN A 112 0.51 12.78 -12.21
N LYS A 113 1.56 12.16 -12.71
CA LYS A 113 1.54 11.37 -13.96
C LYS A 113 1.74 9.89 -13.66
N VAL A 114 0.89 9.05 -14.25
CA VAL A 114 1.08 7.58 -14.21
C VAL A 114 2.35 7.24 -14.98
N PHE A 115 3.18 6.42 -14.35
CA PHE A 115 4.40 5.91 -14.96
C PHE A 115 4.08 4.83 -16.00
N ASP A 116 4.90 4.73 -17.03
CA ASP A 116 4.83 3.60 -17.96
C ASP A 116 5.31 2.32 -17.25
N LEU A 117 4.40 1.42 -17.01
CA LEU A 117 4.61 0.18 -16.26
C LEU A 117 4.72 -1.05 -17.18
N GLY A 118 4.67 -0.81 -18.50
CA GLY A 118 4.57 -1.88 -19.49
C GLY A 118 3.26 -2.69 -19.35
N ASN A 119 3.12 -3.70 -20.17
CA ASN A 119 1.93 -4.56 -20.22
C ASN A 119 2.06 -5.74 -19.24
N SER A 120 1.74 -5.55 -17.96
CA SER A 120 1.60 -6.65 -17.03
C SER A 120 0.11 -6.94 -16.79
N GLU A 121 -0.39 -8.02 -17.38
CA GLU A 121 -1.79 -8.44 -17.20
C GLU A 121 -2.04 -9.19 -15.88
N LYS A 122 -0.99 -9.47 -15.11
CA LYS A 122 -1.10 -10.22 -13.87
C LYS A 122 -1.90 -9.45 -12.81
N LYS A 123 -3.09 -9.95 -12.51
CA LYS A 123 -3.97 -9.39 -11.48
C LYS A 123 -3.56 -9.89 -10.09
N ARG A 124 -3.40 -8.96 -9.15
CA ARG A 124 -3.08 -9.22 -7.73
C ARG A 124 -3.67 -8.15 -6.85
N ILE A 125 -3.85 -8.42 -5.57
CA ILE A 125 -4.01 -7.37 -4.56
C ILE A 125 -2.73 -6.55 -4.54
N ARG A 126 -2.87 -5.22 -4.44
CA ARG A 126 -1.75 -4.29 -4.57
C ARG A 126 -1.80 -3.25 -3.46
N ARG A 127 -0.62 -2.80 -3.05
CA ARG A 127 -0.44 -1.72 -2.07
C ARG A 127 0.56 -0.71 -2.61
N ALA A 128 0.34 0.55 -2.27
CA ALA A 128 1.26 1.64 -2.55
C ALA A 128 1.43 2.55 -1.33
N LEU A 129 2.62 3.11 -1.18
CA LEU A 129 2.85 4.30 -0.39
C LEU A 129 2.60 5.49 -1.29
N CYS A 130 1.74 6.39 -0.86
CA CYS A 130 1.24 7.52 -1.60
C CYS A 130 1.52 8.83 -0.88
N LYS A 131 1.77 9.87 -1.67
CA LYS A 131 1.89 11.24 -1.19
C LYS A 131 0.97 12.15 -1.99
N ASN A 132 0.30 13.06 -1.31
CA ASN A 132 -0.44 14.16 -1.91
C ASN A 132 -0.27 15.41 -1.05
N LYS A 133 0.36 16.46 -1.61
CA LYS A 133 0.80 17.63 -0.84
C LYS A 133 1.64 17.19 0.37
N ASP A 134 1.19 17.50 1.57
CA ASP A 134 1.90 17.22 2.82
C ASP A 134 1.45 15.92 3.52
N LYS A 135 0.53 15.18 2.89
CA LYS A 135 0.00 13.93 3.47
C LYS A 135 0.61 12.71 2.82
N THR A 136 1.12 11.82 3.65
CA THR A 136 1.54 10.46 3.25
C THR A 136 0.53 9.45 3.78
N PHE A 137 0.16 8.46 2.98
CA PHE A 137 -0.83 7.44 3.31
C PHE A 137 -0.60 6.17 2.48
N LEU A 138 -1.27 5.08 2.83
CA LEU A 138 -1.27 3.87 2.00
C LEU A 138 -2.55 3.81 1.16
N ILE A 139 -2.42 3.24 -0.03
CA ILE A 139 -3.56 2.77 -0.84
C ILE A 139 -3.43 1.26 -1.02
N GLU A 140 -4.52 0.54 -0.78
CA GLU A 140 -4.61 -0.89 -1.05
C GLU A 140 -5.78 -1.19 -1.99
N SER A 141 -5.59 -2.08 -2.96
CA SER A 141 -6.67 -2.50 -3.83
C SER A 141 -7.57 -3.50 -3.11
N ASN A 142 -8.89 -3.33 -3.25
CA ASN A 142 -9.88 -4.22 -2.64
C ASN A 142 -10.06 -5.52 -3.44
N TYR A 143 -9.61 -5.51 -4.71
CA TYR A 143 -9.72 -6.63 -5.64
C TYR A 143 -8.40 -6.82 -6.40
N PRO A 144 -8.13 -8.06 -6.89
CA PRO A 144 -6.99 -8.29 -7.78
C PRO A 144 -7.12 -7.45 -9.05
N MET A 145 -6.10 -6.61 -9.32
CA MET A 145 -6.03 -5.77 -10.51
C MET A 145 -4.62 -5.74 -11.10
N THR A 146 -4.51 -5.33 -12.36
CA THR A 146 -3.22 -5.14 -13.02
C THR A 146 -2.45 -3.98 -12.38
N MET A 147 -1.14 -3.91 -12.63
CA MET A 147 -0.32 -2.81 -12.11
C MET A 147 -0.76 -1.46 -12.71
N THR A 148 -1.04 -1.43 -14.00
CA THR A 148 -1.50 -0.24 -14.72
C THR A 148 -2.84 0.26 -14.19
N THR A 149 -3.81 -0.65 -13.99
CA THR A 149 -5.11 -0.30 -13.38
C THR A 149 -4.93 0.28 -11.98
N PHE A 150 -4.06 -0.33 -11.17
CA PHE A 150 -3.80 0.15 -9.82
C PHE A 150 -3.13 1.53 -9.82
N ALA A 151 -2.14 1.75 -10.69
CA ALA A 151 -1.47 3.05 -10.84
C ALA A 151 -2.47 4.15 -11.26
N TYR A 152 -3.42 3.83 -12.15
CA TYR A 152 -4.49 4.74 -12.52
C TYR A 152 -5.37 5.12 -11.30
N TYR A 153 -5.72 4.17 -10.43
CA TYR A 153 -6.44 4.51 -9.20
C TYR A 153 -5.57 5.33 -8.24
N CYS A 154 -4.29 5.02 -8.09
CA CYS A 154 -3.37 5.82 -7.29
C CYS A 154 -3.32 7.28 -7.80
N SER A 155 -3.24 7.51 -9.11
CA SER A 155 -3.13 8.88 -9.68
C SER A 155 -4.33 9.78 -9.40
N LYS A 156 -5.48 9.22 -9.03
CA LYS A 156 -6.64 10.00 -8.58
C LYS A 156 -6.49 10.58 -7.18
N HIS A 157 -5.55 10.07 -6.39
CA HIS A 157 -5.39 10.40 -4.99
C HIS A 157 -3.98 10.89 -4.65
N CYS A 158 -2.98 10.57 -5.45
CA CYS A 158 -1.56 10.79 -5.16
C CYS A 158 -0.90 11.67 -6.22
N SER A 159 -0.08 12.62 -5.79
CA SER A 159 0.93 13.25 -6.67
C SER A 159 2.09 12.32 -6.95
N ASP A 160 2.48 11.52 -5.95
CA ASP A 160 3.52 10.52 -6.04
C ASP A 160 3.05 9.21 -5.40
N ALA A 161 3.35 8.08 -6.04
CA ALA A 161 3.02 6.76 -5.52
C ALA A 161 4.10 5.75 -5.88
N VAL A 162 4.50 4.96 -4.88
CA VAL A 162 5.44 3.86 -5.03
C VAL A 162 4.78 2.54 -4.64
N TYR A 163 4.96 1.51 -5.46
CA TYR A 163 4.46 0.18 -5.18
C TYR A 163 5.17 -0.41 -3.95
N LEU A 164 4.44 -1.16 -3.12
CA LEU A 164 5.00 -1.91 -2.01
C LEU A 164 4.86 -3.41 -2.25
N ASP A 165 5.76 -4.21 -1.65
CA ASP A 165 5.73 -5.66 -1.82
C ASP A 165 4.42 -6.27 -1.28
N MET A 166 3.70 -6.97 -2.14
CA MET A 166 2.39 -7.58 -1.86
C MET A 166 2.31 -9.04 -2.31
N GLY A 167 3.44 -9.68 -2.57
CA GLY A 167 3.47 -11.11 -2.91
C GLY A 167 3.10 -12.00 -1.72
N GLU A 168 3.71 -13.14 -1.61
CA GLU A 168 3.55 -14.05 -0.46
C GLU A 168 3.95 -13.39 0.87
N TYR A 169 4.70 -12.29 0.80
CA TYR A 169 5.25 -11.56 1.93
C TYR A 169 4.49 -10.26 2.24
N GLY A 170 3.33 -10.05 1.63
CA GLY A 170 2.59 -8.78 1.71
C GLY A 170 1.95 -8.46 3.06
N TYR A 171 2.15 -9.30 4.09
CA TYR A 171 1.57 -9.06 5.41
C TYR A 171 2.08 -7.76 6.04
N GLY A 172 1.13 -6.96 6.50
CA GLY A 172 1.38 -5.76 7.29
C GLY A 172 0.36 -5.63 8.41
N TYR A 173 0.53 -4.63 9.24
CA TYR A 173 -0.45 -4.31 10.28
C TYR A 173 -0.45 -2.82 10.62
N ILE A 174 -1.56 -2.39 11.22
CA ILE A 174 -1.71 -1.08 11.86
C ILE A 174 -2.27 -1.30 13.28
N LYS A 175 -1.69 -0.61 14.27
CA LYS A 175 -2.14 -0.66 15.65
C LYS A 175 -2.90 0.62 16.00
N ASN A 176 -4.09 0.47 16.56
CA ASN A 176 -4.89 1.55 17.12
C ASN A 176 -5.14 1.22 18.61
N GLY A 177 -4.33 1.78 19.50
CA GLY A 177 -4.36 1.43 20.91
C GLY A 177 -4.05 -0.06 21.13
N PHE A 178 -4.95 -0.79 21.78
CA PHE A 178 -4.81 -2.22 22.05
C PHE A 178 -5.14 -3.13 20.85
N PHE A 179 -5.75 -2.59 19.81
CA PHE A 179 -6.18 -3.39 18.67
C PHE A 179 -5.15 -3.35 17.56
N THR A 180 -4.82 -4.54 17.03
CA THR A 180 -3.99 -4.70 15.82
C THR A 180 -4.87 -5.12 14.67
N ARG A 181 -4.97 -4.26 13.64
CA ARG A 181 -5.67 -4.57 12.39
C ARG A 181 -4.65 -5.11 11.39
N PRO A 182 -4.77 -6.36 10.96
CA PRO A 182 -3.92 -6.90 9.90
C PRO A 182 -4.25 -6.23 8.57
N LEU A 183 -3.21 -6.01 7.76
CA LEU A 183 -3.29 -5.61 6.38
C LEU A 183 -2.81 -6.78 5.54
N TYR A 184 -3.64 -7.25 4.60
CA TYR A 184 -3.36 -8.43 3.76
C TYR A 184 -3.02 -9.69 4.56
N ILE A 185 -4.02 -10.28 5.17
CA ILE A 185 -3.90 -11.44 6.09
C ILE A 185 -3.24 -12.67 5.45
N TRP A 186 -3.39 -12.87 4.13
CA TRP A 186 -2.83 -14.00 3.39
C TRP A 186 -1.30 -14.08 3.44
N GLY A 187 -0.60 -12.95 3.62
CA GLY A 187 0.84 -12.91 3.79
C GLY A 187 1.33 -13.24 5.21
N TYR A 188 0.43 -13.51 6.16
CA TYR A 188 0.78 -13.73 7.57
C TYR A 188 1.74 -14.91 7.77
N PHE A 189 1.50 -16.03 7.08
CA PHE A 189 2.29 -17.25 7.23
C PHE A 189 3.70 -17.14 6.63
N SER A 190 3.94 -16.17 5.78
CA SER A 190 5.24 -15.92 5.13
C SER A 190 5.94 -14.66 5.64
N ARG A 191 5.45 -14.04 6.71
CA ARG A 191 5.93 -12.76 7.24
C ARG A 191 7.41 -12.76 7.63
N ASP A 192 7.93 -13.90 8.03
CA ASP A 192 9.31 -14.04 8.48
C ASP A 192 10.32 -14.08 7.30
N LYS A 193 9.83 -14.26 6.07
CA LYS A 193 10.62 -14.22 4.84
C LYS A 193 10.78 -12.82 4.27
N GLN A 194 10.00 -11.85 4.76
CA GLN A 194 10.12 -10.46 4.37
C GLN A 194 11.40 -9.84 4.91
N THR A 195 12.10 -9.08 4.08
CA THR A 195 13.47 -8.63 4.35
C THR A 195 13.59 -7.13 4.58
N ASN A 196 12.51 -6.39 4.45
CA ASN A 196 12.54 -4.94 4.66
C ASN A 196 11.13 -4.37 4.87
N TRP A 197 11.05 -3.29 5.63
CA TRP A 197 9.81 -2.75 6.15
C TRP A 197 9.78 -1.23 6.10
N ILE A 198 8.63 -0.67 5.73
CA ILE A 198 8.22 0.68 6.10
C ILE A 198 7.42 0.57 7.40
N TYR A 199 7.72 1.44 8.36
CA TYR A 199 7.04 1.43 9.64
C TYR A 199 6.94 2.81 10.26
N ILE A 200 6.07 2.94 11.27
CA ILE A 200 5.89 4.11 12.13
C ILE A 200 5.89 3.62 13.58
N GLU A 201 6.70 4.24 14.40
CA GLU A 201 6.77 4.03 15.85
C GLU A 201 5.77 4.88 16.61
#